data_f16206d82709042dd5121c730447cdc0
#
_entry.id   f16206d82709042dd5121c730447cdc0
#
_cell.length_a   1.000
_cell.length_b   1.000
_cell.length_c   1.000
_cell.angle_alpha   90.00
_cell.angle_beta   90.00
_cell.angle_gamma   90.00
#
_symmetry.space_group_name_H-M   'P 1'
#
loop_
_entity.id
_entity.type
_entity.pdbx_description
1 polymer ?
#
loop_
_entity_poly.entity_id
_entity_poly.type
_entity_poly.pdbx_seq_one_letter_code
_entity_poly.pdbx_strand_id
1 'polypeptide(L)'
;MKNILLTTIFVSFSASYLLAETTIQSCNRTVTFEKPPERAISNDVNLTEMMLVLGLADHMVGYTGISGWKTLDANMRSGVKELPELSAKYPTKEVLIGVDADFFFAGWNYGMKVGGEVTPETDRKSVV
;
A
#
# COMPACT_ATOMS: atom_id res chain seq x y z
N MET A 1 -32.45 -56.52 15.57
CA MET A 1 -32.29 -55.26 14.73
C MET A 1 -31.17 -54.47 15.34
N LYS A 2 -29.98 -54.44 14.69
CA LYS A 2 -28.79 -53.74 15.16
C LYS A 2 -28.72 -52.34 14.48
N ASN A 3 -28.88 -51.28 15.25
CA ASN A 3 -28.70 -49.91 14.77
C ASN A 3 -27.20 -49.62 14.71
N ILE A 4 -26.68 -49.42 13.50
CA ILE A 4 -25.32 -48.95 13.27
C ILE A 4 -25.38 -47.43 13.26
N LEU A 5 -24.80 -46.82 14.30
CA LEU A 5 -24.62 -45.36 14.40
C LEU A 5 -23.40 -44.95 13.54
N LEU A 6 -23.65 -44.31 12.42
CA LEU A 6 -22.59 -43.78 11.54
C LEU A 6 -22.12 -42.45 12.08
N THR A 7 -20.96 -42.44 12.74
CA THR A 7 -20.35 -41.21 13.26
C THR A 7 -19.53 -40.55 12.12
N THR A 8 -20.06 -39.47 11.57
CA THR A 8 -19.35 -38.69 10.57
C THR A 8 -18.31 -37.80 11.26
N ILE A 9 -17.02 -38.09 11.04
CA ILE A 9 -15.92 -37.24 11.52
C ILE A 9 -15.72 -36.09 10.52
N PHE A 10 -16.05 -34.88 10.97
CA PHE A 10 -15.75 -33.66 10.22
C PHE A 10 -14.28 -33.26 10.46
N VAL A 11 -13.42 -33.50 9.48
CA VAL A 11 -12.03 -33.03 9.52
C VAL A 11 -12.03 -31.59 9.01
N SER A 12 -11.90 -30.64 9.92
CA SER A 12 -11.71 -29.21 9.56
C SER A 12 -10.28 -29.00 9.06
N PHE A 13 -10.13 -28.80 7.77
CA PHE A 13 -8.86 -28.44 7.15
C PHE A 13 -8.63 -26.93 7.36
N SER A 14 -7.85 -26.55 8.35
CA SER A 14 -7.41 -25.17 8.54
C SER A 14 -6.32 -24.88 7.52
N ALA A 15 -6.65 -24.17 6.44
CA ALA A 15 -5.66 -23.64 5.51
C ALA A 15 -4.88 -22.51 6.20
N SER A 16 -3.66 -22.80 6.65
CA SER A 16 -2.72 -21.78 7.09
C SER A 16 -2.18 -21.08 5.84
N TYR A 17 -2.56 -19.83 5.62
CA TYR A 17 -1.96 -18.98 4.62
C TYR A 17 -0.53 -18.65 5.10
N LEU A 18 0.46 -19.29 4.50
CA LEU A 18 1.85 -18.90 4.63
C LEU A 18 2.01 -17.59 3.86
N LEU A 19 2.06 -16.48 4.59
CA LEU A 19 2.50 -15.21 4.03
C LEU A 19 3.98 -15.38 3.66
N ALA A 20 4.30 -15.34 2.38
CA ALA A 20 5.66 -15.47 1.91
C ALA A 20 6.41 -14.16 2.20
N GLU A 21 7.40 -14.24 3.06
CA GLU A 21 8.38 -13.16 3.23
C GLU A 21 9.05 -12.87 1.90
N THR A 22 9.12 -11.60 1.52
CA THR A 22 9.77 -11.15 0.28
C THR A 22 10.96 -10.28 0.61
N THR A 23 12.14 -10.68 0.19
CA THR A 23 13.36 -9.91 0.35
C THR A 23 13.80 -9.34 -0.99
N ILE A 24 14.00 -8.01 -1.04
CA ILE A 24 14.49 -7.29 -2.21
C ILE A 24 15.79 -6.58 -1.89
N GLN A 25 16.66 -6.47 -2.88
CA GLN A 25 17.86 -5.65 -2.80
C GLN A 25 17.65 -4.35 -3.57
N SER A 26 17.79 -3.22 -2.86
CA SER A 26 17.69 -1.89 -3.44
C SER A 26 18.98 -1.12 -3.16
N CYS A 27 19.78 -0.84 -4.19
CA CYS A 27 21.11 -0.25 -4.06
C CYS A 27 21.99 -1.05 -3.08
N ASN A 28 22.39 -0.42 -1.97
CA ASN A 28 23.24 -1.03 -0.95
C ASN A 28 22.44 -1.54 0.27
N ARG A 29 21.12 -1.66 0.14
CA ARG A 29 20.24 -2.10 1.23
C ARG A 29 19.48 -3.35 0.82
N THR A 30 19.33 -4.24 1.78
CA THR A 30 18.42 -5.37 1.71
C THR A 30 17.17 -5.01 2.51
N VAL A 31 16.03 -5.15 1.89
CA VAL A 31 14.74 -4.86 2.51
C VAL A 31 13.90 -6.12 2.49
N THR A 32 13.38 -6.47 3.66
CA THR A 32 12.54 -7.66 3.84
C THR A 32 11.14 -7.22 4.25
N PHE A 33 10.16 -7.70 3.50
CA PHE A 33 8.74 -7.55 3.80
C PHE A 33 8.23 -8.86 4.35
N GLU A 34 7.79 -8.86 5.59
CA GLU A 34 7.17 -10.04 6.23
C GLU A 34 5.81 -10.37 5.62
N LYS A 35 5.13 -9.35 5.09
CA LYS A 35 3.87 -9.46 4.35
C LYS A 35 3.78 -8.37 3.28
N PRO A 36 2.93 -8.55 2.26
CA PRO A 36 2.64 -7.47 1.31
C PRO A 36 2.06 -6.24 2.03
N PRO A 37 2.38 -5.01 1.58
CA PRO A 37 1.73 -3.81 2.08
C PRO A 37 0.21 -3.86 1.87
N GLU A 38 -0.53 -3.42 2.88
CA GLU A 38 -2.00 -3.41 2.88
C GLU A 38 -2.58 -2.00 3.03
N ARG A 39 -1.73 -1.03 3.36
CA ARG A 39 -2.12 0.36 3.65
C ARG A 39 -1.22 1.33 2.89
N ALA A 40 -1.12 1.11 1.57
CA ALA A 40 -0.26 1.91 0.71
C ALA A 40 -0.85 3.30 0.42
N ILE A 41 0.03 4.27 0.27
CA ILE A 41 -0.26 5.61 -0.25
C ILE A 41 0.60 5.82 -1.50
N SER A 42 0.01 6.29 -2.59
CA SER A 42 0.76 6.75 -3.77
C SER A 42 0.87 8.28 -3.79
N ASN A 43 1.97 8.78 -4.30
CA ASN A 43 2.19 10.22 -4.44
C ASN A 43 2.37 10.61 -5.92
N ASP A 44 1.62 11.62 -6.36
CA ASP A 44 1.55 12.09 -7.75
C ASP A 44 0.77 11.16 -8.70
N VAL A 45 0.33 11.73 -9.83
CA VAL A 45 -0.50 11.08 -10.86
C VAL A 45 0.14 9.81 -11.38
N ASN A 46 1.40 9.87 -11.78
CA ASN A 46 2.08 8.76 -12.44
C ASN A 46 2.17 7.51 -11.54
N LEU A 47 2.46 7.71 -10.25
CA LEU A 47 2.59 6.61 -9.31
C LEU A 47 1.23 6.05 -8.91
N THR A 48 0.23 6.93 -8.77
CA THR A 48 -1.15 6.50 -8.55
C THR A 48 -1.67 5.69 -9.74
N GLU A 49 -1.40 6.15 -10.97
CA GLU A 49 -1.76 5.42 -12.19
C GLU A 49 -1.10 4.04 -12.23
N MET A 50 0.18 3.94 -11.87
CA MET A 50 0.87 2.65 -11.79
C MET A 50 0.21 1.69 -10.81
N MET A 51 -0.17 2.15 -9.62
CA MET A 51 -0.90 1.33 -8.64
C MET A 51 -2.23 0.84 -9.19
N LEU A 52 -2.99 1.70 -9.87
CA LEU A 52 -4.29 1.33 -10.46
C LEU A 52 -4.14 0.33 -11.61
N VAL A 53 -3.17 0.54 -12.52
CA VAL A 53 -2.90 -0.38 -13.65
C VAL A 53 -2.47 -1.75 -13.17
N LEU A 54 -1.74 -1.81 -12.06
CA LEU A 54 -1.33 -3.08 -11.42
C LEU A 54 -2.47 -3.75 -10.63
N GLY A 55 -3.64 -3.12 -10.53
CA GLY A 55 -4.78 -3.67 -9.78
C GLY A 55 -4.61 -3.61 -8.27
N LEU A 56 -3.80 -2.66 -7.76
CA LEU A 56 -3.45 -2.56 -6.35
C LEU A 56 -4.31 -1.56 -5.57
N ALA A 57 -5.43 -1.10 -6.13
CA ALA A 57 -6.32 -0.14 -5.48
C ALA A 57 -6.80 -0.61 -4.10
N ASP A 58 -7.09 -1.90 -3.95
CA ASP A 58 -7.57 -2.51 -2.69
C ASP A 58 -6.47 -2.55 -1.60
N HIS A 59 -5.21 -2.36 -1.97
CA HIS A 59 -4.08 -2.24 -1.05
C HIS A 59 -3.76 -0.79 -0.68
N MET A 60 -4.53 0.18 -1.19
CA MET A 60 -4.32 1.61 -0.94
C MET A 60 -5.30 2.15 0.10
N VAL A 61 -4.81 3.05 0.94
CA VAL A 61 -5.65 3.83 1.87
C VAL A 61 -5.89 5.25 1.37
N GLY A 62 -5.23 5.65 0.29
CA GLY A 62 -5.39 6.96 -0.34
C GLY A 62 -4.25 7.31 -1.27
N TYR A 63 -4.31 8.52 -1.77
CA TYR A 63 -3.26 9.08 -2.62
C TYR A 63 -3.00 10.55 -2.26
N THR A 64 -1.90 11.10 -2.77
CA THR A 64 -1.50 12.49 -2.51
C THR A 64 -0.93 13.16 -3.75
N GLY A 65 -0.85 14.49 -3.75
CA GLY A 65 -0.07 15.25 -4.73
C GLY A 65 -0.70 15.37 -6.10
N ILE A 66 -2.02 15.34 -6.24
CA ILE A 66 -2.69 15.43 -7.53
C ILE A 66 -3.44 16.75 -7.70
N SER A 67 -4.49 17.00 -6.93
CA SER A 67 -5.41 18.13 -7.17
C SER A 67 -4.75 19.51 -7.00
N GLY A 68 -3.65 19.58 -6.27
CA GLY A 68 -2.87 20.82 -6.12
C GLY A 68 -2.05 21.20 -7.36
N TRP A 69 -1.90 20.30 -8.33
CA TRP A 69 -1.04 20.48 -9.50
C TRP A 69 -1.72 20.13 -10.83
N LYS A 70 -2.58 19.14 -10.83
CA LYS A 70 -3.13 18.51 -12.04
C LYS A 70 -4.61 18.20 -11.86
N THR A 71 -5.28 17.96 -12.97
CA THR A 71 -6.64 17.44 -13.01
C THR A 71 -6.58 15.98 -13.46
N LEU A 72 -7.26 15.11 -12.74
CA LEU A 72 -7.40 13.71 -13.14
C LEU A 72 -8.21 13.57 -14.41
N ASP A 73 -7.77 12.73 -15.33
CA ASP A 73 -8.59 12.29 -16.45
C ASP A 73 -9.76 11.39 -15.98
N ALA A 74 -10.64 10.99 -16.91
CA ALA A 74 -11.82 10.22 -16.56
C ALA A 74 -11.48 8.81 -16.04
N ASN A 75 -10.44 8.17 -16.57
CA ASN A 75 -10.03 6.83 -16.16
C ASN A 75 -9.43 6.84 -14.77
N MET A 76 -8.50 7.76 -14.51
CA MET A 76 -7.91 7.96 -13.21
C MET A 76 -8.96 8.30 -12.16
N ARG A 77 -9.89 9.20 -12.47
CA ARG A 77 -10.97 9.57 -11.56
C ARG A 77 -11.86 8.38 -11.20
N SER A 78 -12.13 7.51 -12.16
CA SER A 78 -12.87 6.27 -11.91
C SER A 78 -12.09 5.31 -11.04
N GLY A 79 -10.78 5.16 -11.28
CA GLY A 79 -9.91 4.26 -10.53
C GLY A 79 -9.70 4.67 -9.07
N VAL A 80 -9.68 5.97 -8.77
CA VAL A 80 -9.52 6.47 -7.41
C VAL A 80 -10.83 6.82 -6.71
N LYS A 81 -11.98 6.49 -7.28
CA LYS A 81 -13.30 6.93 -6.80
C LYS A 81 -13.54 6.63 -5.32
N GLU A 82 -13.09 5.48 -4.85
CA GLU A 82 -13.27 5.04 -3.47
C GLU A 82 -12.06 5.39 -2.56
N LEU A 83 -11.03 6.04 -3.12
CA LEU A 83 -9.81 6.41 -2.41
C LEU A 83 -9.81 7.90 -2.10
N PRO A 84 -9.56 8.32 -0.84
CA PRO A 84 -9.45 9.73 -0.50
C PRO A 84 -8.13 10.32 -1.01
N GLU A 85 -8.16 11.56 -1.49
CA GLU A 85 -6.96 12.38 -1.62
C GLU A 85 -6.58 12.93 -0.25
N LEU A 86 -5.52 12.39 0.33
CA LEU A 86 -5.08 12.71 1.69
C LEU A 86 -4.38 14.06 1.78
N SER A 87 -3.77 14.50 0.67
CA SER A 87 -3.15 15.81 0.52
C SER A 87 -3.15 16.23 -0.95
N ALA A 88 -3.59 17.45 -1.24
CA ALA A 88 -3.58 18.01 -2.59
C ALA A 88 -2.18 18.20 -3.18
N LYS A 89 -1.17 18.29 -2.32
CA LYS A 89 0.26 18.40 -2.64
C LYS A 89 1.02 17.28 -1.93
N TYR A 90 2.31 17.50 -1.68
CA TYR A 90 3.12 16.52 -0.95
C TYR A 90 2.62 16.35 0.48
N PRO A 91 2.55 15.11 0.98
CA PRO A 91 2.08 14.85 2.32
C PRO A 91 3.12 15.28 3.36
N THR A 92 2.65 15.59 4.55
CA THR A 92 3.48 15.67 5.75
C THR A 92 3.56 14.30 6.43
N LYS A 93 4.46 14.15 7.40
CA LYS A 93 4.55 12.92 8.21
C LYS A 93 3.26 12.62 8.96
N GLU A 94 2.62 13.66 9.46
CA GLU A 94 1.36 13.56 10.20
C GLU A 94 0.26 12.95 9.34
N VAL A 95 0.21 13.30 8.04
CA VAL A 95 -0.75 12.71 7.09
C VAL A 95 -0.50 11.21 6.95
N LEU A 96 0.76 10.79 6.75
CA LEU A 96 1.12 9.39 6.59
C LEU A 96 0.85 8.58 7.87
N ILE A 97 1.24 9.12 9.02
CA ILE A 97 1.01 8.49 10.33
C ILE A 97 -0.49 8.43 10.65
N GLY A 98 -1.23 9.50 10.34
CA GLY A 98 -2.66 9.61 10.67
C GLY A 98 -3.55 8.56 10.01
N VAL A 99 -3.11 7.98 8.88
CA VAL A 99 -3.81 6.89 8.22
C VAL A 99 -3.13 5.53 8.43
N ASP A 100 -2.14 5.47 9.32
CA ASP A 100 -1.38 4.24 9.61
C ASP A 100 -0.86 3.55 8.34
N ALA A 101 -0.22 4.34 7.47
CA ALA A 101 0.34 3.83 6.22
C ALA A 101 1.52 2.89 6.50
N ASP A 102 1.55 1.75 5.81
CA ASP A 102 2.65 0.78 5.86
C ASP A 102 3.57 0.84 4.64
N PHE A 103 3.17 1.59 3.60
CA PHE A 103 3.94 1.81 2.40
C PHE A 103 3.62 3.17 1.77
N PHE A 104 4.67 3.92 1.41
CA PHE A 104 4.54 5.19 0.69
C PHE A 104 5.26 5.09 -0.65
N PHE A 105 4.47 5.00 -1.73
CA PHE A 105 4.97 4.92 -3.09
C PHE A 105 5.18 6.32 -3.65
N ALA A 106 6.41 6.83 -3.54
CA ALA A 106 6.82 8.14 -4.04
C ALA A 106 8.01 8.00 -4.98
N GLY A 107 7.99 8.74 -6.08
CA GLY A 107 9.04 8.71 -7.09
C GLY A 107 9.85 10.00 -7.14
N TRP A 108 11.10 9.87 -7.55
CA TRP A 108 12.07 10.98 -7.71
C TRP A 108 12.23 11.80 -6.41
N ASN A 109 12.23 13.11 -6.52
CA ASN A 109 12.27 14.03 -5.37
C ASN A 109 10.88 14.52 -4.95
N TYR A 110 9.81 13.95 -5.52
CA TYR A 110 8.46 14.38 -5.22
C TYR A 110 8.04 13.90 -3.84
N GLY A 111 7.94 14.83 -2.90
CA GLY A 111 7.61 14.55 -1.50
C GLY A 111 8.78 14.01 -0.65
N MET A 112 9.91 13.68 -1.28
CA MET A 112 11.06 13.09 -0.60
C MET A 112 12.38 13.71 -1.09
N LYS A 113 12.66 14.93 -0.72
CA LYS A 113 13.98 15.53 -0.94
C LYS A 113 14.79 15.51 0.36
N VAL A 114 16.12 15.46 0.23
CA VAL A 114 17.03 15.63 1.38
C VAL A 114 16.67 16.93 2.13
N GLY A 115 16.43 16.81 3.43
CA GLY A 115 15.97 17.92 4.28
C GLY A 115 14.48 18.24 4.17
N GLY A 116 13.68 17.45 3.44
CA GLY A 116 12.22 17.51 3.46
C GLY A 116 11.63 16.83 4.70
N GLU A 117 10.32 17.01 4.92
CA GLU A 117 9.63 16.40 6.06
C GLU A 117 9.55 14.88 5.95
N VAL A 118 9.32 14.39 4.73
CA VAL A 118 9.30 12.96 4.43
C VAL A 118 10.52 12.61 3.60
N THR A 119 11.43 11.85 4.17
CA THR A 119 12.64 11.35 3.48
C THR A 119 12.87 9.90 3.87
N PRO A 120 13.61 9.10 3.05
CA PRO A 120 13.97 7.73 3.41
C PRO A 120 14.70 7.61 4.75
N GLU A 121 15.44 8.67 5.14
CA GLU A 121 16.18 8.70 6.40
C GLU A 121 15.28 9.02 7.59
N THR A 122 14.22 9.81 7.39
CA THR A 122 13.30 10.20 8.45
C THR A 122 12.13 9.24 8.60
N ASP A 123 11.86 8.46 7.58
CA ASP A 123 10.84 7.43 7.59
C ASP A 123 11.47 6.04 7.73
N ARG A 124 11.72 5.65 8.97
CA ARG A 124 12.28 4.33 9.28
C ARG A 124 11.26 3.20 9.25
N LYS A 125 9.98 3.52 9.11
CA LYS A 125 8.88 2.54 9.09
C LYS A 125 8.34 2.29 7.69
N SER A 126 8.39 3.29 6.82
CA SER A 126 7.99 3.11 5.43
C SER A 126 9.20 2.68 4.63
N VAL A 127 9.10 1.52 4.07
CA VAL A 127 10.10 1.01 3.15
C VAL A 127 9.85 1.66 1.80
N VAL A 128 10.78 2.43 1.34
CA VAL A 128 10.79 3.06 0.01
C VAL A 128 11.61 2.21 -0.93
#